data_596abf62d29d84795b15d748a94cb869
#
_entry.id   596abf62d29d84795b15d748a94cb869
#
_cell.length_a   1.000
_cell.length_b   1.000
_cell.length_c   1.000
_cell.angle_alpha   90.00
_cell.angle_beta   90.00
_cell.angle_gamma   90.00
#
_symmetry.space_group_name_H-M   'P 1'
#
loop_
_entity.id
_entity.type
_entity.pdbx_description
1 polymer ?
#
loop_
_entity_poly.entity_id
_entity_poly.type
_entity_poly.pdbx_seq_one_letter_code
_entity_poly.pdbx_strand_id
1 'polypeptide(L)'
;MTEPIIVEVASFPANAEEFEQLQSELAVSPEGGAVMLLLALEALARDEILGEMCLTRAVHNACLVKGPPNYVDYLNGSDLFPTVSSVQPTMRPGDLEIIYTQISGQPYLPHAFIRGVHPDSGYRLPEAPYHFELHTNIYSGDPDSGVCKLFAACAGAAGPRPVTVRRDDDKLWRASEWNSLIVSVAP
;
A
#
# COMPACT_ATOMS: atom_id res chain seq x y z
N MET A 1 -9.39 -0.68 -23.63
CA MET A 1 -8.92 -1.06 -22.27
C MET A 1 -8.38 -2.48 -22.42
N THR A 2 -7.22 -2.73 -21.90
CA THR A 2 -6.64 -4.08 -21.80
C THR A 2 -7.50 -4.93 -20.86
N GLU A 3 -7.41 -6.26 -20.95
CA GLU A 3 -8.03 -7.15 -19.97
C GLU A 3 -7.59 -6.77 -18.55
N PRO A 4 -8.49 -6.84 -17.55
CA PRO A 4 -8.12 -6.57 -16.17
C PRO A 4 -7.13 -7.61 -15.66
N ILE A 5 -6.16 -7.15 -14.91
CA ILE A 5 -5.17 -8.00 -14.25
C ILE A 5 -5.69 -8.23 -12.82
N ILE A 6 -5.86 -9.50 -12.45
CA ILE A 6 -6.36 -9.88 -11.12
C ILE A 6 -5.18 -10.40 -10.29
N VAL A 7 -4.96 -9.77 -9.14
CA VAL A 7 -4.02 -10.27 -8.13
C VAL A 7 -4.82 -10.86 -6.98
N GLU A 8 -4.56 -12.12 -6.67
CA GLU A 8 -5.20 -12.85 -5.59
C GLU A 8 -4.33 -12.82 -4.33
N VAL A 9 -4.98 -12.62 -3.19
CA VAL A 9 -4.36 -12.63 -1.86
C VAL A 9 -5.18 -13.54 -0.95
N ALA A 10 -4.56 -14.59 -0.45
CA ALA A 10 -5.25 -15.60 0.35
C ALA A 10 -5.80 -15.03 1.68
N SER A 11 -5.06 -14.14 2.32
CA SER A 11 -5.46 -13.47 3.57
C SER A 11 -4.67 -12.19 3.76
N PHE A 12 -5.19 -11.27 4.57
CA PHE A 12 -4.40 -10.11 5.00
C PHE A 12 -3.27 -10.54 5.94
N PRO A 13 -2.06 -9.95 5.80
CA PRO A 13 -0.94 -10.26 6.68
C PRO A 13 -1.26 -9.84 8.12
N ALA A 14 -1.04 -10.73 9.07
CA ALA A 14 -1.29 -10.49 10.49
C ALA A 14 -0.10 -9.81 11.21
N ASN A 15 1.08 -9.83 10.59
CA ASN A 15 2.31 -9.27 11.13
C ASN A 15 3.29 -8.88 10.01
N ALA A 16 4.39 -8.23 10.38
CA ALA A 16 5.38 -7.74 9.42
C ALA A 16 6.11 -8.87 8.66
N GLU A 17 6.31 -10.03 9.27
CA GLU A 17 6.96 -11.17 8.64
C GLU A 17 6.10 -11.76 7.53
N GLU A 18 4.80 -11.94 7.78
CA GLU A 18 3.85 -12.37 6.76
C GLU A 18 3.74 -11.34 5.62
N PHE A 19 3.80 -10.04 5.94
CA PHE A 19 3.82 -9.00 4.93
C PHE A 19 5.08 -9.09 4.05
N GLU A 20 6.26 -9.29 4.63
CA GLU A 20 7.52 -9.44 3.90
C GLU A 20 7.52 -10.71 3.02
N GLN A 21 6.99 -11.81 3.53
CA GLN A 21 6.85 -13.03 2.76
C GLN A 21 5.94 -12.79 1.54
N LEU A 22 4.75 -12.21 1.76
CA LEU A 22 3.81 -11.90 0.69
C LEU A 22 4.41 -10.90 -0.32
N GLN A 23 5.18 -9.92 0.15
CA GLN A 23 5.88 -8.98 -0.71
C GLN A 23 6.90 -9.68 -1.62
N SER A 24 7.65 -10.65 -1.10
CA SER A 24 8.62 -11.41 -1.89
C SER A 24 7.97 -12.25 -3.00
N GLU A 25 6.72 -12.64 -2.80
CA GLU A 25 5.94 -13.42 -3.76
C GLU A 25 5.24 -12.54 -4.80
N LEU A 26 4.60 -11.45 -4.37
CA LEU A 26 3.75 -10.61 -5.22
C LEU A 26 4.55 -9.48 -5.90
N ALA A 27 5.42 -8.79 -5.16
CA ALA A 27 6.07 -7.58 -5.65
C ALA A 27 7.18 -7.84 -6.69
N VAL A 28 7.27 -9.05 -7.22
CA VAL A 28 8.08 -9.39 -8.40
C VAL A 28 7.48 -8.83 -9.70
N SER A 29 6.21 -8.42 -9.65
CA SER A 29 5.49 -7.76 -10.74
C SER A 29 5.03 -6.36 -10.35
N PRO A 30 4.81 -5.44 -11.32
CA PRO A 30 4.26 -4.11 -11.04
C PRO A 30 2.91 -4.18 -10.30
N GLU A 31 2.05 -5.11 -10.72
CA GLU A 31 0.70 -5.30 -10.15
C GLU A 31 0.79 -5.74 -8.70
N GLY A 32 1.66 -6.69 -8.42
CA GLY A 32 1.91 -7.13 -7.05
C GLY A 32 2.46 -6.01 -6.17
N GLY A 33 3.38 -5.19 -6.70
CA GLY A 33 3.89 -4.01 -6.00
C GLY A 33 2.79 -2.99 -5.64
N ALA A 34 1.83 -2.77 -6.55
CA ALA A 34 0.67 -1.92 -6.29
C ALA A 34 -0.25 -2.51 -5.21
N VAL A 35 -0.50 -3.82 -5.26
CA VAL A 35 -1.34 -4.52 -4.27
C VAL A 35 -0.68 -4.50 -2.90
N MET A 36 0.64 -4.62 -2.80
CA MET A 36 1.33 -4.52 -1.51
C MET A 36 1.08 -3.18 -0.81
N LEU A 37 0.97 -2.07 -1.56
CA LEU A 37 0.58 -0.79 -0.96
C LEU A 37 -0.87 -0.83 -0.44
N LEU A 38 -1.82 -1.41 -1.20
CA LEU A 38 -3.21 -1.53 -0.75
C LEU A 38 -3.33 -2.39 0.52
N LEU A 39 -2.54 -3.45 0.62
CA LEU A 39 -2.43 -4.28 1.83
C LEU A 39 -1.82 -3.53 3.02
N ALA A 40 -0.84 -2.64 2.77
CA ALA A 40 -0.27 -1.80 3.81
C ALA A 40 -1.28 -0.77 4.33
N LEU A 41 -2.12 -0.19 3.45
CA LEU A 41 -3.21 0.70 3.85
C LEU A 41 -4.29 -0.04 4.65
N GLU A 42 -4.59 -1.29 4.29
CA GLU A 42 -5.51 -2.16 5.04
C GLU A 42 -4.94 -2.51 6.43
N ALA A 43 -3.66 -2.86 6.50
CA ALA A 43 -2.97 -3.09 7.77
C ALA A 43 -3.04 -1.86 8.67
N LEU A 44 -2.86 -0.66 8.11
CA LEU A 44 -2.96 0.60 8.85
C LEU A 44 -4.37 0.85 9.39
N ALA A 45 -5.41 0.49 8.62
CA ALA A 45 -6.79 0.63 9.07
C ALA A 45 -7.14 -0.29 10.27
N ARG A 46 -6.43 -1.42 10.40
CA ARG A 46 -6.60 -2.38 11.50
C ARG A 46 -5.70 -2.12 12.70
N ASP A 47 -4.44 -1.82 12.43
CA ASP A 47 -3.38 -1.68 13.44
C ASP A 47 -2.36 -0.65 12.94
N GLU A 48 -2.25 0.45 13.68
CA GLU A 48 -1.42 1.60 13.32
C GLU A 48 0.07 1.23 13.23
N ILE A 49 0.56 0.42 14.18
CA ILE A 49 1.95 0.00 14.26
C ILE A 49 2.30 -0.91 13.08
N LEU A 50 1.50 -1.92 12.86
CA LEU A 50 1.67 -2.83 11.73
C LEU A 50 1.58 -2.09 10.41
N GLY A 51 0.61 -1.19 10.27
CA GLY A 51 0.40 -0.40 9.07
C GLY A 51 1.60 0.47 8.71
N GLU A 52 2.20 1.17 9.67
CA GLU A 52 3.41 1.98 9.44
C GLU A 52 4.59 1.11 8.98
N MET A 53 4.79 -0.04 9.61
CA MET A 53 5.82 -1.00 9.21
C MET A 53 5.59 -1.51 7.78
N CYS A 54 4.36 -1.85 7.43
CA CYS A 54 3.98 -2.32 6.10
C CYS A 54 4.13 -1.21 5.05
N LEU A 55 3.68 0.01 5.34
CA LEU A 55 3.82 1.17 4.44
C LEU A 55 5.28 1.45 4.11
N THR A 56 6.17 1.45 5.10
CA THR A 56 7.60 1.66 4.90
C THR A 56 8.20 0.63 3.92
N ARG A 57 7.67 -0.59 3.91
CA ARG A 57 8.11 -1.67 3.00
C ARG A 57 7.46 -1.59 1.61
N ALA A 58 6.22 -1.10 1.56
CA ALA A 58 5.44 -1.04 0.32
C ALA A 58 5.82 0.13 -0.59
N VAL A 59 6.46 1.18 -0.05
CA VAL A 59 6.85 2.36 -0.82
C VAL A 59 8.28 2.27 -1.32
N HIS A 60 8.54 2.87 -2.47
CA HIS A 60 9.86 2.91 -3.11
C HIS A 60 10.87 3.70 -2.25
N ASN A 61 12.12 3.25 -2.24
CA ASN A 61 13.21 3.85 -1.43
C ASN A 61 13.37 5.36 -1.61
N ALA A 62 13.09 5.90 -2.81
CA ALA A 62 13.11 7.35 -3.05
C ALA A 62 12.04 8.14 -2.27
N CYS A 63 11.01 7.46 -1.75
CA CYS A 63 9.94 8.05 -0.93
C CYS A 63 10.25 7.99 0.57
N LEU A 64 11.34 7.31 0.93
CA LEU A 64 11.77 7.17 2.30
C LEU A 64 12.81 8.24 2.67
N VAL A 65 12.84 8.57 3.93
CA VAL A 65 13.86 9.44 4.52
C VAL A 65 14.60 8.69 5.61
N LYS A 66 15.89 9.01 5.80
CA LYS A 66 16.61 8.59 7.00
C LYS A 66 16.11 9.47 8.14
N GLY A 67 15.31 8.90 9.00
CA GLY A 67 14.69 9.62 10.10
C GLY A 67 15.15 9.12 11.47
N PRO A 68 14.77 9.79 12.55
CA PRO A 68 14.83 9.20 13.88
C PRO A 68 14.04 7.89 13.88
N PRO A 69 14.29 7.01 14.86
CA PRO A 69 13.53 5.76 15.00
C PRO A 69 12.05 6.04 14.95
N ASN A 70 11.29 5.11 14.39
CA ASN A 70 9.86 5.20 14.16
C ASN A 70 9.14 5.91 15.30
N TYR A 71 8.16 6.74 14.96
CA TYR A 71 7.32 7.44 15.94
C TYR A 71 6.75 6.51 17.04
N VAL A 72 6.53 5.26 16.69
CA VAL A 72 6.11 4.19 17.59
C VAL A 72 7.17 3.85 18.67
N ASP A 73 8.45 3.82 18.31
CA ASP A 73 9.53 3.59 19.28
C ASP A 73 9.62 4.77 20.28
N TYR A 74 9.30 5.98 19.81
CA TYR A 74 9.22 7.16 20.64
C TYR A 74 8.03 7.11 21.62
N LEU A 75 6.87 6.62 21.19
CA LEU A 75 5.67 6.49 22.05
C LEU A 75 5.78 5.35 23.07
N ASN A 76 6.50 4.29 22.76
CA ASN A 76 6.66 3.14 23.66
C ASN A 76 7.69 3.34 24.79
N GLY A 77 8.28 4.54 24.91
CA GLY A 77 9.13 4.91 26.03
C GLY A 77 10.37 4.02 26.19
N SER A 78 10.84 3.41 25.10
CA SER A 78 12.12 2.71 25.13
C SER A 78 13.23 3.76 25.25
N ASP A 79 13.78 3.93 26.44
CA ASP A 79 14.93 4.80 26.78
C ASP A 79 16.24 4.41 26.07
N LEU A 80 16.14 3.59 25.07
CA LEU A 80 17.25 3.20 24.22
C LEU A 80 17.33 4.20 23.05
N PHE A 81 18.10 5.27 23.29
CA PHE A 81 18.66 6.03 22.17
C PHE A 81 19.34 5.04 21.23
N PRO A 82 18.79 4.79 20.02
CA PRO A 82 19.46 3.92 19.09
C PRO A 82 20.80 4.57 18.77
N THR A 83 21.86 3.80 18.91
CA THR A 83 23.15 4.19 18.37
C THR A 83 22.95 4.52 16.89
N VAL A 84 23.56 5.58 16.41
CA VAL A 84 23.41 6.20 15.07
C VAL A 84 23.51 5.19 13.89
N SER A 85 23.88 3.95 14.15
CA SER A 85 24.01 2.86 13.17
C SER A 85 22.71 2.11 12.84
N SER A 86 21.59 2.39 13.51
CA SER A 86 20.31 1.66 13.33
C SER A 86 19.14 2.54 12.88
N VAL A 87 19.42 3.69 12.25
CA VAL A 87 18.35 4.54 11.71
C VAL A 87 17.67 3.82 10.54
N GLN A 88 16.51 3.25 10.81
CA GLN A 88 15.68 2.63 9.77
C GLN A 88 15.12 3.73 8.85
N PRO A 89 15.04 3.48 7.54
CA PRO A 89 14.32 4.39 6.67
C PRO A 89 12.85 4.42 7.06
N THR A 90 12.25 5.61 7.05
CA THR A 90 10.83 5.82 7.34
C THR A 90 10.19 6.64 6.24
N MET A 91 8.87 6.59 6.12
CA MET A 91 8.15 7.49 5.23
C MET A 91 8.36 8.95 5.64
N ARG A 92 8.25 9.85 4.68
CA ARG A 92 8.26 11.29 4.98
C ARG A 92 7.11 11.61 5.93
N PRO A 93 7.33 12.36 7.01
CA PRO A 93 6.30 12.65 8.01
C PRO A 93 5.02 13.25 7.41
N GLY A 94 5.13 14.15 6.43
CA GLY A 94 3.97 14.75 5.77
C GLY A 94 3.15 13.76 4.94
N ASP A 95 3.81 12.80 4.26
CA ASP A 95 3.10 11.75 3.50
C ASP A 95 2.37 10.81 4.46
N LEU A 96 3.02 10.44 5.56
CA LEU A 96 2.43 9.57 6.58
C LEU A 96 1.22 10.24 7.26
N GLU A 97 1.33 11.52 7.63
CA GLU A 97 0.23 12.29 8.23
C GLU A 97 -1.01 12.35 7.32
N ILE A 98 -0.81 12.55 6.03
CA ILE A 98 -1.91 12.56 5.05
C ILE A 98 -2.57 11.18 5.00
N ILE A 99 -1.79 10.11 4.91
CA ILE A 99 -2.32 8.73 4.89
C ILE A 99 -3.11 8.46 6.17
N TYR A 100 -2.57 8.76 7.33
CA TYR A 100 -3.25 8.58 8.62
C TYR A 100 -4.58 9.33 8.67
N THR A 101 -4.58 10.59 8.27
CA THR A 101 -5.79 11.41 8.27
C THR A 101 -6.88 10.82 7.40
N GLN A 102 -6.54 10.35 6.20
CA GLN A 102 -7.50 9.77 5.26
C GLN A 102 -8.02 8.41 5.75
N ILE A 103 -7.14 7.53 6.19
CA ILE A 103 -7.53 6.19 6.67
C ILE A 103 -8.33 6.29 7.97
N SER A 104 -7.95 7.14 8.91
CA SER A 104 -8.72 7.34 10.15
C SER A 104 -10.12 7.93 9.88
N GLY A 105 -10.23 8.79 8.86
CA GLY A 105 -11.52 9.35 8.44
C GLY A 105 -12.43 8.34 7.73
N GLN A 106 -11.84 7.38 7.01
CA GLN A 106 -12.54 6.32 6.27
C GLN A 106 -11.79 4.99 6.39
N PRO A 107 -11.91 4.27 7.52
CA PRO A 107 -11.17 3.01 7.75
C PRO A 107 -11.51 1.91 6.74
N TYR A 108 -12.64 2.01 6.07
CA TYR A 108 -13.08 1.10 5.02
C TYR A 108 -12.48 1.44 3.63
N LEU A 109 -11.78 2.55 3.49
CA LEU A 109 -11.20 2.98 2.20
C LEU A 109 -10.32 1.91 1.53
N PRO A 110 -9.43 1.18 2.24
CA PRO A 110 -8.66 0.09 1.62
C PRO A 110 -9.53 -1.04 1.09
N HIS A 111 -10.68 -1.31 1.70
CA HIS A 111 -11.62 -2.34 1.25
C HIS A 111 -12.23 -2.01 -0.12
N ALA A 112 -12.37 -0.71 -0.45
CA ALA A 112 -12.94 -0.27 -1.73
C ALA A 112 -12.16 -0.78 -2.96
N PHE A 113 -10.93 -1.22 -2.78
CA PHE A 113 -10.09 -1.79 -3.85
C PHE A 113 -10.24 -3.29 -4.02
N ILE A 114 -11.04 -3.96 -3.18
CA ILE A 114 -11.27 -5.40 -3.22
C ILE A 114 -12.49 -5.68 -4.09
N ARG A 115 -12.31 -6.58 -5.03
CA ARG A 115 -13.38 -6.97 -5.96
C ARG A 115 -14.58 -7.54 -5.20
N GLY A 116 -15.78 -7.10 -5.56
CA GLY A 116 -17.02 -7.53 -4.92
C GLY A 116 -17.42 -6.69 -3.70
N VAL A 117 -16.60 -5.74 -3.28
CA VAL A 117 -16.95 -4.74 -2.28
C VAL A 117 -17.78 -3.62 -2.93
N HIS A 118 -18.82 -3.14 -2.24
CA HIS A 118 -19.71 -2.08 -2.74
C HIS A 118 -20.07 -1.09 -1.62
N PRO A 119 -20.30 0.20 -1.95
CA PRO A 119 -20.80 1.19 -0.99
C PRO A 119 -22.10 0.74 -0.31
N ASP A 120 -23.07 0.21 -1.07
CA ASP A 120 -24.36 -0.24 -0.55
C ASP A 120 -24.25 -1.31 0.56
N SER A 121 -23.13 -2.03 0.62
CA SER A 121 -22.82 -2.98 1.70
C SER A 121 -22.04 -2.37 2.86
N GLY A 122 -21.77 -1.05 2.82
CA GLY A 122 -20.88 -0.40 3.77
C GLY A 122 -19.43 -0.90 3.65
N TYR A 123 -18.99 -1.24 2.43
CA TYR A 123 -17.63 -1.76 2.15
C TYR A 123 -17.29 -3.03 2.91
N ARG A 124 -18.29 -3.89 3.16
CA ARG A 124 -18.09 -5.18 3.81
C ARG A 124 -17.19 -6.07 2.95
N LEU A 125 -16.20 -6.67 3.60
CA LEU A 125 -15.29 -7.63 2.95
C LEU A 125 -16.04 -8.89 2.50
N PRO A 126 -15.71 -9.42 1.31
CA PRO A 126 -16.13 -10.76 0.91
C PRO A 126 -15.37 -11.83 1.70
N GLU A 127 -15.75 -13.09 1.51
CA GLU A 127 -14.93 -14.21 1.97
C GLU A 127 -13.60 -14.26 1.20
N ALA A 128 -12.52 -14.64 1.89
CA ALA A 128 -11.22 -14.85 1.26
C ALA A 128 -11.29 -16.03 0.24
N PRO A 129 -10.45 -16.07 -0.77
CA PRO A 129 -9.36 -15.15 -1.06
C PRO A 129 -9.82 -13.78 -1.57
N TYR A 130 -9.02 -12.75 -1.32
CA TYR A 130 -9.28 -11.39 -1.79
C TYR A 130 -8.69 -11.17 -3.18
N HIS A 131 -9.42 -10.46 -4.04
CA HIS A 131 -9.01 -10.18 -5.40
C HIS A 131 -8.91 -8.68 -5.62
N PHE A 132 -7.78 -8.22 -6.13
CA PHE A 132 -7.54 -6.85 -6.52
C PHE A 132 -7.51 -6.75 -8.05
N GLU A 133 -8.28 -5.83 -8.59
CA GLU A 133 -8.39 -5.63 -10.04
C GLU A 133 -7.60 -4.39 -10.46
N LEU A 134 -6.63 -4.59 -11.35
CA LEU A 134 -5.75 -3.57 -11.87
C LEU A 134 -5.87 -3.50 -13.40
N HIS A 135 -5.71 -2.31 -13.93
CA HIS A 135 -5.77 -2.04 -15.36
C HIS A 135 -4.52 -1.32 -15.83
N THR A 136 -4.19 -1.54 -17.08
CA THR A 136 -3.18 -0.78 -17.82
C THR A 136 -3.82 -0.04 -18.99
N ASN A 137 -3.15 1.01 -19.46
CA ASN A 137 -3.54 1.76 -20.65
C ASN A 137 -2.27 2.28 -21.36
N ILE A 138 -2.45 3.10 -22.38
CA ILE A 138 -1.35 3.68 -23.16
C ILE A 138 -0.38 4.56 -22.35
N TYR A 139 -0.76 4.96 -21.15
CA TYR A 139 0.05 5.80 -20.23
C TYR A 139 0.71 4.98 -19.12
N SER A 140 0.53 3.66 -19.12
CA SER A 140 1.09 2.79 -18.07
C SER A 140 2.62 2.66 -18.12
N GLY A 141 3.23 2.99 -19.26
CA GLY A 141 4.66 2.82 -19.47
C GLY A 141 5.01 1.37 -19.80
N ASP A 142 6.32 1.12 -19.83
CA ASP A 142 6.89 -0.20 -20.11
C ASP A 142 7.50 -0.74 -18.81
N PRO A 143 7.06 -1.89 -18.29
CA PRO A 143 7.66 -2.51 -17.11
C PRO A 143 9.17 -2.74 -17.20
N ASP A 144 9.70 -2.95 -18.41
CA ASP A 144 11.14 -3.12 -18.61
C ASP A 144 11.94 -1.86 -18.27
N SER A 145 11.29 -0.67 -18.33
CA SER A 145 11.89 0.60 -17.89
C SER A 145 12.07 0.70 -16.38
N GLY A 146 11.48 -0.21 -15.61
CA GLY A 146 11.47 -0.17 -14.14
C GLY A 146 10.47 0.83 -13.55
N VAL A 147 9.56 1.40 -14.34
CA VAL A 147 8.48 2.29 -13.89
C VAL A 147 7.19 1.89 -14.59
N CYS A 148 6.13 1.70 -13.82
CA CYS A 148 4.83 1.36 -14.37
C CYS A 148 3.71 2.12 -13.63
N LYS A 149 2.73 2.62 -14.40
CA LYS A 149 1.51 3.22 -13.86
C LYS A 149 0.34 2.29 -14.06
N LEU A 150 -0.29 1.93 -12.96
CA LEU A 150 -1.43 1.04 -12.91
C LEU A 150 -2.67 1.81 -12.45
N PHE A 151 -3.83 1.25 -12.72
CA PHE A 151 -5.12 1.84 -12.36
C PHE A 151 -5.92 0.80 -11.58
N ALA A 152 -6.00 0.97 -10.27
CA ALA A 152 -6.71 0.06 -9.37
C ALA A 152 -8.22 0.32 -9.42
N ALA A 153 -9.02 -0.70 -9.68
CA ALA A 153 -10.48 -0.61 -9.54
C ALA A 153 -10.83 -0.21 -8.10
N CYS A 154 -11.80 0.69 -7.95
CA CYS A 154 -12.14 1.25 -6.65
C CYS A 154 -13.66 1.46 -6.57
N ALA A 155 -14.31 0.73 -5.67
CA ALA A 155 -15.73 0.90 -5.40
C ALA A 155 -16.01 2.29 -4.82
N GLY A 156 -17.14 2.89 -5.18
CA GLY A 156 -17.51 4.23 -4.71
C GLY A 156 -16.67 5.38 -5.30
N ALA A 157 -15.77 5.10 -6.25
CA ALA A 157 -15.05 6.10 -7.02
C ALA A 157 -15.63 6.23 -8.43
N ALA A 158 -15.44 7.40 -9.06
CA ALA A 158 -15.91 7.66 -10.44
C ALA A 158 -15.17 6.82 -11.50
N GLY A 159 -14.04 6.19 -11.13
CA GLY A 159 -13.23 5.35 -12.01
C GLY A 159 -12.03 4.78 -11.29
N PRO A 160 -11.24 3.92 -11.98
CA PRO A 160 -10.04 3.33 -11.42
C PRO A 160 -9.02 4.40 -10.99
N ARG A 161 -8.33 4.15 -9.90
CA ARG A 161 -7.38 5.09 -9.28
C ARG A 161 -5.95 4.78 -9.67
N PRO A 162 -5.19 5.78 -10.15
CA PRO A 162 -3.80 5.57 -10.54
C PRO A 162 -2.88 5.36 -9.35
N VAL A 163 -1.91 4.46 -9.55
CA VAL A 163 -0.75 4.24 -8.70
C VAL A 163 0.47 4.06 -9.60
N THR A 164 1.56 4.74 -9.30
CA THR A 164 2.84 4.52 -9.98
C THR A 164 3.71 3.64 -9.11
N VAL A 165 4.25 2.58 -9.68
CA VAL A 165 5.20 1.68 -9.03
C VAL A 165 6.55 1.77 -9.72
N ARG A 166 7.62 1.57 -8.95
CA ARG A 166 9.00 1.51 -9.43
C ARG A 166 9.68 0.27 -8.91
N ARG A 167 10.61 -0.24 -9.70
CA ARG A 167 11.44 -1.38 -9.32
C ARG A 167 12.66 -0.86 -8.56
N ASP A 168 12.82 -1.31 -7.32
CA ASP A 168 13.97 -1.01 -6.47
C ASP A 168 15.21 -1.88 -6.81
N ASP A 169 16.31 -1.62 -6.14
CA ASP A 169 17.59 -2.33 -6.37
C ASP A 169 17.50 -3.83 -6.06
N ASP A 170 16.63 -4.22 -5.13
CA ASP A 170 16.32 -5.62 -4.78
C ASP A 170 15.40 -6.30 -5.80
N LYS A 171 15.06 -5.62 -6.90
CA LYS A 171 14.19 -6.07 -7.99
C LYS A 171 12.70 -6.16 -7.63
N LEU A 172 12.31 -5.79 -6.44
CA LEU A 172 10.90 -5.72 -6.06
C LEU A 172 10.28 -4.39 -6.51
N TRP A 173 9.01 -4.46 -6.87
CA TRP A 173 8.22 -3.29 -7.25
C TRP A 173 7.57 -2.67 -6.00
N ARG A 174 7.68 -1.36 -5.89
CA ARG A 174 7.12 -0.57 -4.79
C ARG A 174 6.43 0.68 -5.28
N ALA A 175 5.45 1.15 -4.54
CA ALA A 175 4.71 2.35 -4.89
C ALA A 175 5.57 3.62 -4.73
N SER A 176 5.53 4.48 -5.74
CA SER A 176 6.23 5.77 -5.74
C SER A 176 5.30 6.97 -5.83
N GLU A 177 4.06 6.77 -6.34
CA GLU A 177 3.00 7.78 -6.36
C GLU A 177 1.67 7.09 -6.05
N TRP A 178 0.94 7.55 -5.03
CA TRP A 178 -0.26 6.90 -4.51
C TRP A 178 -1.38 7.84 -4.05
N ASN A 179 -1.22 9.15 -4.20
CA ASN A 179 -2.15 10.14 -3.64
C ASN A 179 -3.60 9.89 -4.04
N SER A 180 -3.84 9.34 -5.23
CA SER A 180 -5.19 9.01 -5.68
C SER A 180 -5.81 7.84 -4.94
N LEU A 181 -5.02 6.93 -4.38
CA LEU A 181 -5.53 5.77 -3.65
C LEU A 181 -6.13 6.14 -2.28
N ILE A 182 -5.64 7.23 -1.69
CA ILE A 182 -6.08 7.71 -0.37
C ILE A 182 -7.14 8.82 -0.44
N VAL A 183 -7.69 9.10 -1.61
CA VAL A 183 -8.84 10.02 -1.75
C VAL A 183 -10.10 9.33 -1.26
N SER A 184 -10.97 10.08 -0.58
CA SER A 184 -12.26 9.59 -0.08
C SER A 184 -13.09 8.91 -1.16
N VAL A 185 -13.83 7.88 -0.79
CA VAL A 185 -14.85 7.21 -1.61
C VAL A 185 -16.25 7.61 -1.16
N ALA A 186 -17.25 7.38 -2.00
CA ALA A 186 -18.65 7.62 -1.61
C ALA A 186 -18.99 6.78 -0.38
N PRO A 187 -19.74 7.32 0.59
CA PRO A 187 -20.16 6.62 1.80
C PRO A 187 -21.15 5.50 1.51
#